data_df6604eb606f5d34f7ef5287f929b146
#
_entry.id   df6604eb606f5d34f7ef5287f929b146
#
_cell.length_a   1.000
_cell.length_b   1.000
_cell.length_c   1.000
_cell.angle_alpha   90.00
_cell.angle_beta   90.00
_cell.angle_gamma   90.00
#
_symmetry.space_group_name_H-M   'P 1'
#
loop_
_entity.id
_entity.type
_entity.pdbx_description
1 polymer ?
#
loop_
_entity_poly.entity_id
_entity_poly.type
_entity_poly.pdbx_seq_one_letter_code
_entity_poly.pdbx_strand_id
1 'polypeptide(L)'
;MATESSASLATDDHTNHMIAALNLAQRGLGNVWPNPAVGCVIVKNGRVVGRGWTQPTGRPHAETEALSRVGELAQGATAYVTLEPCNHLGQTPPCTEALIKAGIKKVIIPTQDPDIRVAGTGISRLKEAGIEVEFGICQPEADQLNRGFFSRVELSRPMFTLKIATTLDGKIATQSGESQWITGEMARRTAHRLRASHDAVMIGSGTALADNPALTCRLPGISNERRQRIVLDGRLRLPMESNLVATADKVPVTIFTLPGDKKK
;
A
#
# COMPACT_ATOMS: atom_id res chain seq x y z
N MET A 1 -33.43 -10.27 -26.52
CA MET A 1 -32.53 -11.17 -25.76
C MET A 1 -31.02 -11.02 -26.06
N ALA A 2 -30.60 -10.11 -26.98
CA ALA A 2 -29.17 -9.91 -27.30
C ALA A 2 -28.49 -8.76 -26.49
N THR A 3 -29.26 -7.92 -25.78
CA THR A 3 -28.75 -6.74 -25.08
C THR A 3 -28.25 -7.02 -23.64
N GLU A 4 -28.78 -8.02 -22.98
CA GLU A 4 -28.33 -8.38 -21.60
C GLU A 4 -26.97 -9.09 -21.59
N SER A 5 -26.66 -9.87 -22.62
CA SER A 5 -25.38 -10.61 -22.71
C SER A 5 -24.18 -9.67 -22.95
N SER A 6 -24.35 -8.59 -23.71
CA SER A 6 -23.25 -7.64 -23.99
C SER A 6 -22.93 -6.72 -22.82
N ALA A 7 -23.92 -6.34 -22.02
CA ALA A 7 -23.73 -5.54 -20.82
C ALA A 7 -23.01 -6.34 -19.70
N SER A 8 -23.35 -7.62 -19.52
CA SER A 8 -22.69 -8.52 -18.55
C SER A 8 -21.21 -8.74 -18.90
N LEU A 9 -20.90 -9.01 -20.17
CA LEU A 9 -19.51 -9.19 -20.63
C LEU A 9 -18.67 -7.92 -20.46
N ALA A 10 -19.25 -6.74 -20.71
CA ALA A 10 -18.54 -5.47 -20.54
C ALA A 10 -18.24 -5.17 -19.05
N THR A 11 -19.15 -5.52 -18.16
CA THR A 11 -18.96 -5.37 -16.71
C THR A 11 -17.86 -6.30 -16.20
N ASP A 12 -17.79 -7.53 -16.68
CA ASP A 12 -16.74 -8.50 -16.33
C ASP A 12 -15.36 -8.01 -16.79
N ASP A 13 -15.25 -7.43 -17.99
CA ASP A 13 -13.99 -6.87 -18.51
C ASP A 13 -13.51 -5.68 -17.67
N HIS A 14 -14.39 -4.77 -17.26
CA HIS A 14 -14.03 -3.63 -16.41
C HIS A 14 -13.54 -4.11 -15.02
N THR A 15 -14.22 -5.09 -14.43
CA THR A 15 -13.83 -5.72 -13.17
C THR A 15 -12.45 -6.36 -13.27
N ASN A 16 -12.18 -7.12 -14.35
CA ASN A 16 -10.89 -7.78 -14.56
C ASN A 16 -9.73 -6.76 -14.68
N HIS A 17 -9.93 -5.65 -15.41
CA HIS A 17 -8.93 -4.61 -15.55
C HIS A 17 -8.70 -3.85 -14.23
N MET A 18 -9.75 -3.59 -13.44
CA MET A 18 -9.62 -2.98 -12.12
C MET A 18 -8.89 -3.91 -11.14
N ILE A 19 -9.19 -5.21 -11.12
CA ILE A 19 -8.45 -6.20 -10.34
C ILE A 19 -6.97 -6.22 -10.76
N ALA A 20 -6.66 -6.13 -12.04
CA ALA A 20 -5.28 -6.03 -12.51
C ALA A 20 -4.59 -4.76 -11.99
N ALA A 21 -5.28 -3.61 -11.96
CA ALA A 21 -4.76 -2.37 -11.37
C ALA A 21 -4.56 -2.49 -9.85
N LEU A 22 -5.49 -3.11 -9.12
CA LEU A 22 -5.36 -3.38 -7.68
C LEU A 22 -4.15 -4.29 -7.38
N ASN A 23 -3.93 -5.33 -8.18
CA ASN A 23 -2.76 -6.19 -8.05
C ASN A 23 -1.43 -5.45 -8.29
N LEU A 24 -1.41 -4.45 -9.16
CA LEU A 24 -0.26 -3.56 -9.32
C LEU A 24 -0.08 -2.65 -8.11
N ALA A 25 -1.16 -2.08 -7.58
CA ALA A 25 -1.13 -1.22 -6.39
C ALA A 25 -0.51 -1.93 -5.17
N GLN A 26 -0.78 -3.22 -4.98
CA GLN A 26 -0.21 -4.03 -3.89
C GLN A 26 1.33 -3.97 -3.83
N ARG A 27 2.01 -3.74 -4.97
CA ARG A 27 3.47 -3.62 -5.02
C ARG A 27 4.00 -2.39 -4.29
N GLY A 28 3.15 -1.36 -4.15
CA GLY A 28 3.47 -0.13 -3.43
C GLY A 28 3.40 -0.27 -1.91
N LEU A 29 2.59 -1.20 -1.38
CA LEU A 29 2.37 -1.33 0.06
C LEU A 29 3.67 -1.49 0.85
N GLY A 30 3.80 -0.73 1.95
CA GLY A 30 4.99 -0.69 2.79
C GLY A 30 6.21 0.03 2.18
N ASN A 31 6.06 0.68 1.01
CA ASN A 31 7.17 1.38 0.32
C ASN A 31 6.82 2.78 -0.17
N VAL A 32 5.55 3.19 -0.12
CA VAL A 32 5.07 4.44 -0.74
C VAL A 32 4.77 5.55 0.25
N TRP A 33 4.84 5.25 1.55
CA TRP A 33 4.59 6.25 2.59
C TRP A 33 5.28 7.61 2.27
N PRO A 34 4.59 8.76 2.45
CA PRO A 34 3.24 8.97 2.99
C PRO A 34 2.10 8.88 1.97
N ASN A 35 2.37 8.51 0.73
CA ASN A 35 1.40 8.44 -0.35
C ASN A 35 0.56 7.15 -0.30
N PRO A 36 -0.63 7.13 -0.94
CA PRO A 36 -1.39 5.90 -1.12
C PRO A 36 -0.71 4.95 -2.12
N ALA A 37 -0.98 3.66 -1.98
CA ALA A 37 -0.60 2.66 -2.95
C ALA A 37 -1.65 2.63 -4.07
N VAL A 38 -1.30 3.15 -5.24
CA VAL A 38 -2.19 3.24 -6.41
C VAL A 38 -1.65 2.37 -7.55
N GLY A 39 -2.55 1.77 -8.31
CA GLY A 39 -2.27 1.08 -9.55
C GLY A 39 -3.03 1.69 -10.71
N CYS A 40 -2.43 1.67 -11.89
CA CYS A 40 -3.03 2.15 -13.12
C CYS A 40 -2.85 1.13 -14.24
N VAL A 41 -3.94 0.81 -14.93
CA VAL A 41 -3.94 -0.01 -16.15
C VAL A 41 -4.61 0.81 -17.25
N ILE A 42 -3.93 0.92 -18.40
CA ILE A 42 -4.46 1.64 -19.57
C ILE A 42 -4.83 0.60 -20.64
N VAL A 43 -6.06 0.68 -21.14
CA VAL A 43 -6.63 -0.27 -22.09
C VAL A 43 -7.10 0.46 -23.34
N LYS A 44 -6.71 -0.03 -24.50
CA LYS A 44 -7.19 0.45 -25.80
C LYS A 44 -7.66 -0.72 -26.65
N ASN A 45 -8.90 -0.64 -27.16
CA ASN A 45 -9.50 -1.68 -28.00
C ASN A 45 -9.42 -3.09 -27.35
N GLY A 46 -9.77 -3.19 -26.06
CA GLY A 46 -9.73 -4.45 -25.29
C GLY A 46 -8.33 -4.96 -24.93
N ARG A 47 -7.25 -4.25 -25.30
CA ARG A 47 -5.88 -4.64 -25.01
C ARG A 47 -5.25 -3.73 -23.96
N VAL A 48 -4.57 -4.31 -22.98
CA VAL A 48 -3.77 -3.57 -22.02
C VAL A 48 -2.53 -3.02 -22.72
N VAL A 49 -2.43 -1.71 -22.82
CA VAL A 49 -1.33 -0.99 -23.49
C VAL A 49 -0.37 -0.35 -22.48
N GLY A 50 -0.79 -0.11 -21.23
CA GLY A 50 0.05 0.47 -20.19
C GLY A 50 -0.24 -0.07 -18.81
N ARG A 51 0.79 -0.12 -17.95
CA ARG A 51 0.69 -0.52 -16.54
C ARG A 51 1.63 0.32 -15.70
N GLY A 52 1.14 0.77 -14.55
CA GLY A 52 1.93 1.50 -13.58
C GLY A 52 1.41 1.27 -12.16
N TRP A 53 2.26 1.56 -11.19
CA TRP A 53 1.88 1.61 -9.77
C TRP A 53 2.71 2.70 -9.10
N THR A 54 2.23 3.22 -7.96
CA THR A 54 2.98 4.21 -7.17
C THR A 54 4.36 3.66 -6.82
N GLN A 55 5.41 4.33 -7.30
CA GLN A 55 6.78 3.87 -7.11
C GLN A 55 7.27 4.11 -5.67
N PRO A 56 8.34 3.44 -5.23
CA PRO A 56 8.93 3.64 -3.91
C PRO A 56 9.17 5.11 -3.60
N THR A 57 8.93 5.55 -2.37
CA THR A 57 8.85 6.97 -1.93
C THR A 57 7.59 7.72 -2.38
N GLY A 58 6.63 7.02 -2.99
CA GLY A 58 5.38 7.60 -3.45
C GLY A 58 5.43 8.27 -4.82
N ARG A 59 6.55 8.19 -5.54
CA ARG A 59 6.70 8.85 -6.86
C ARG A 59 7.63 8.05 -7.79
N PRO A 60 7.37 8.10 -9.13
CA PRO A 60 6.19 8.66 -9.79
C PRO A 60 4.88 7.98 -9.38
N HIS A 61 3.74 8.66 -9.58
CA HIS A 61 2.41 8.10 -9.39
C HIS A 61 2.09 7.05 -10.45
N ALA A 62 1.09 6.20 -10.17
CA ALA A 62 0.71 5.07 -11.01
C ALA A 62 0.34 5.49 -12.44
N GLU A 63 -0.41 6.58 -12.57
CA GLU A 63 -0.86 7.11 -13.86
C GLU A 63 0.33 7.59 -14.70
N THR A 64 1.21 8.38 -14.11
CA THR A 64 2.42 8.88 -14.78
C THR A 64 3.33 7.72 -15.21
N GLU A 65 3.49 6.72 -14.36
CA GLU A 65 4.26 5.51 -14.65
C GLU A 65 3.61 4.67 -15.78
N ALA A 66 2.27 4.54 -15.79
CA ALA A 66 1.57 3.86 -16.87
C ALA A 66 1.70 4.62 -18.18
N LEU A 67 1.49 5.94 -18.17
CA LEU A 67 1.55 6.80 -19.35
C LEU A 67 2.96 6.86 -19.98
N SER A 68 4.02 6.84 -19.18
CA SER A 68 5.38 6.85 -19.69
C SER A 68 5.73 5.67 -20.60
N ARG A 69 4.96 4.59 -20.50
CA ARG A 69 5.16 3.34 -21.24
C ARG A 69 4.23 3.19 -22.44
N VAL A 70 3.18 4.01 -22.54
CA VAL A 70 2.11 3.85 -23.54
C VAL A 70 2.36 4.65 -24.81
N GLY A 71 2.96 5.84 -24.69
CA GLY A 71 3.13 6.75 -25.82
C GLY A 71 1.78 7.14 -26.45
N GLU A 72 1.73 7.19 -27.79
CA GLU A 72 0.55 7.59 -28.54
C GLU A 72 -0.66 6.64 -28.41
N LEU A 73 -0.45 5.42 -27.91
CA LEU A 73 -1.55 4.49 -27.68
C LEU A 73 -2.49 4.93 -26.55
N ALA A 74 -2.10 5.93 -25.75
CA ALA A 74 -2.97 6.52 -24.74
C ALA A 74 -4.18 7.26 -25.33
N GLN A 75 -4.04 7.84 -26.52
CA GLN A 75 -5.10 8.61 -27.16
C GLN A 75 -6.36 7.76 -27.35
N GLY A 76 -7.48 8.19 -26.77
CA GLY A 76 -8.78 7.50 -26.82
C GLY A 76 -8.87 6.21 -26.01
N ALA A 77 -7.88 5.92 -25.14
CA ALA A 77 -7.86 4.76 -24.26
C ALA A 77 -8.73 4.96 -23.01
N THR A 78 -8.98 3.85 -22.29
CA THR A 78 -9.58 3.84 -20.95
C THR A 78 -8.49 3.60 -19.90
N ALA A 79 -8.44 4.43 -18.86
CA ALA A 79 -7.56 4.24 -17.71
C ALA A 79 -8.35 3.72 -16.50
N TYR A 80 -7.86 2.64 -15.89
CA TYR A 80 -8.35 2.07 -14.62
C TYR A 80 -7.39 2.48 -13.52
N VAL A 81 -7.81 3.33 -12.61
CA VAL A 81 -6.97 3.88 -11.54
C VAL A 81 -7.59 3.55 -10.20
N THR A 82 -6.85 2.91 -9.31
CA THR A 82 -7.40 2.34 -8.07
C THR A 82 -7.72 3.37 -6.97
N LEU A 83 -7.50 4.65 -7.23
CA LEU A 83 -7.88 5.77 -6.40
C LEU A 83 -8.08 7.00 -7.27
N GLU A 84 -8.89 7.96 -6.84
CA GLU A 84 -9.07 9.24 -7.54
C GLU A 84 -7.72 9.88 -7.92
N PRO A 85 -7.49 10.23 -9.21
CA PRO A 85 -6.27 10.91 -9.64
C PRO A 85 -6.12 12.28 -9.00
N CYS A 86 -4.92 12.59 -8.52
CA CYS A 86 -4.64 13.86 -7.86
C CYS A 86 -4.80 15.04 -8.82
N ASN A 87 -5.33 16.17 -8.29
CA ASN A 87 -5.57 17.41 -9.02
C ASN A 87 -4.85 18.63 -8.39
N HIS A 88 -3.93 18.41 -7.48
CA HIS A 88 -3.14 19.50 -6.88
C HIS A 88 -1.71 19.51 -7.42
N LEU A 89 -1.15 20.70 -7.53
CA LEU A 89 0.28 20.86 -7.85
C LEU A 89 1.12 20.48 -6.62
N GLY A 90 1.85 19.38 -6.72
CA GLY A 90 2.79 18.93 -5.71
C GLY A 90 4.23 19.09 -6.19
N GLN A 91 5.08 18.09 -5.89
CA GLN A 91 6.43 18.00 -6.46
C GLN A 91 6.42 17.68 -7.96
N THR A 92 5.30 17.15 -8.48
CA THR A 92 5.06 16.85 -9.90
C THR A 92 3.72 17.44 -10.31
N PRO A 93 3.50 17.67 -11.62
CA PRO A 93 2.19 18.06 -12.12
C PRO A 93 1.09 17.07 -11.71
N PRO A 94 -0.18 17.51 -11.63
CA PRO A 94 -1.32 16.66 -11.30
C PRO A 94 -1.47 15.48 -12.27
N CYS A 95 -1.89 14.33 -11.77
CA CYS A 95 -2.17 13.16 -12.61
C CYS A 95 -3.36 13.41 -13.56
N THR A 96 -4.34 14.22 -13.15
CA THR A 96 -5.44 14.67 -14.02
C THR A 96 -4.91 15.32 -15.29
N GLU A 97 -3.96 16.25 -15.18
CA GLU A 97 -3.37 16.94 -16.35
C GLU A 97 -2.57 15.97 -17.23
N ALA A 98 -1.88 14.98 -16.64
CA ALA A 98 -1.19 13.96 -17.42
C ALA A 98 -2.15 13.09 -18.22
N LEU A 99 -3.28 12.68 -17.65
CA LEU A 99 -4.34 11.91 -18.31
C LEU A 99 -5.02 12.72 -19.42
N ILE A 100 -5.33 14.00 -19.16
CA ILE A 100 -5.92 14.92 -20.14
C ILE A 100 -4.97 15.11 -21.33
N LYS A 101 -3.71 15.45 -21.08
CA LYS A 101 -2.70 15.66 -22.12
C LYS A 101 -2.45 14.42 -22.97
N ALA A 102 -2.54 13.23 -22.36
CA ALA A 102 -2.41 11.96 -23.08
C ALA A 102 -3.64 11.59 -23.92
N GLY A 103 -4.72 12.36 -23.83
CA GLY A 103 -5.95 12.13 -24.58
C GLY A 103 -6.73 10.89 -24.13
N ILE A 104 -6.67 10.54 -22.84
CA ILE A 104 -7.49 9.47 -22.28
C ILE A 104 -8.96 9.83 -22.48
N LYS A 105 -9.78 8.89 -22.96
CA LYS A 105 -11.21 9.10 -23.24
C LYS A 105 -12.08 8.81 -22.00
N LYS A 106 -11.71 7.80 -21.20
CA LYS A 106 -12.48 7.33 -20.05
C LYS A 106 -11.56 6.99 -18.89
N VAL A 107 -11.97 7.34 -17.68
CA VAL A 107 -11.29 6.94 -16.43
C VAL A 107 -12.27 6.19 -15.54
N ILE A 108 -11.88 5.02 -15.06
CA ILE A 108 -12.66 4.19 -14.13
C ILE A 108 -11.96 4.21 -12.79
N ILE A 109 -12.68 4.61 -11.74
CA ILE A 109 -12.17 4.87 -10.39
C ILE A 109 -13.05 4.10 -9.39
N PRO A 110 -12.49 3.24 -8.51
CA PRO A 110 -13.30 2.51 -7.52
C PRO A 110 -13.74 3.40 -6.36
N THR A 111 -12.85 4.29 -5.88
CA THR A 111 -13.07 5.08 -4.66
C THR A 111 -12.46 6.47 -4.77
N GLN A 112 -13.07 7.43 -4.07
CA GLN A 112 -12.62 8.80 -3.98
C GLN A 112 -11.45 8.92 -3.00
N ASP A 113 -10.54 9.87 -3.23
CA ASP A 113 -9.46 10.16 -2.28
C ASP A 113 -10.06 10.87 -1.04
N PRO A 114 -9.81 10.39 0.18
CA PRO A 114 -10.30 11.03 1.40
C PRO A 114 -9.58 12.33 1.74
N ASP A 115 -8.43 12.61 1.11
CA ASP A 115 -7.69 13.86 1.34
C ASP A 115 -8.48 15.06 0.80
N ILE A 116 -8.87 15.98 1.68
CA ILE A 116 -9.68 17.16 1.34
C ILE A 116 -9.07 18.01 0.21
N ARG A 117 -7.76 17.90 -0.03
CA ARG A 117 -7.07 18.59 -1.13
C ARG A 117 -7.38 17.96 -2.49
N VAL A 118 -7.83 16.71 -2.51
CA VAL A 118 -8.15 15.93 -3.71
C VAL A 118 -9.65 15.70 -3.82
N ALA A 119 -10.28 15.23 -2.78
CA ALA A 119 -11.66 14.78 -2.64
C ALA A 119 -12.65 15.36 -3.68
N GLY A 120 -12.89 14.64 -4.77
CA GLY A 120 -13.80 15.03 -5.86
C GLY A 120 -13.24 16.05 -6.86
N THR A 121 -12.11 16.72 -6.56
CA THR A 121 -11.54 17.74 -7.46
C THR A 121 -10.91 17.11 -8.70
N GLY A 122 -10.33 15.91 -8.57
CA GLY A 122 -9.78 15.14 -9.67
C GLY A 122 -10.86 14.67 -10.62
N ILE A 123 -11.95 14.12 -10.09
CA ILE A 123 -13.12 13.69 -10.85
C ILE A 123 -13.74 14.87 -11.60
N SER A 124 -13.95 16.00 -10.93
CA SER A 124 -14.52 17.21 -11.53
C SER A 124 -13.64 17.71 -12.68
N ARG A 125 -12.32 17.80 -12.45
CA ARG A 125 -11.36 18.26 -13.46
C ARG A 125 -11.34 17.39 -14.73
N LEU A 126 -11.41 16.05 -14.55
CA LEU A 126 -11.47 15.11 -15.67
C LEU A 126 -12.77 15.31 -16.49
N LYS A 127 -13.91 15.45 -15.81
CA LYS A 127 -15.21 15.69 -16.47
C LYS A 127 -15.25 17.02 -17.20
N GLU A 128 -14.72 18.10 -16.62
CA GLU A 128 -14.60 19.42 -17.27
C GLU A 128 -13.75 19.36 -18.55
N ALA A 129 -12.75 18.47 -18.59
CA ALA A 129 -11.93 18.24 -19.78
C ALA A 129 -12.60 17.31 -20.81
N GLY A 130 -13.86 16.88 -20.59
CA GLY A 130 -14.60 16.00 -21.49
C GLY A 130 -14.25 14.53 -21.37
N ILE A 131 -13.55 14.11 -20.31
CA ILE A 131 -13.24 12.70 -20.03
C ILE A 131 -14.44 12.06 -19.32
N GLU A 132 -14.89 10.92 -19.82
CA GLU A 132 -15.90 10.11 -19.14
C GLU A 132 -15.33 9.52 -17.86
N VAL A 133 -16.02 9.69 -16.73
CA VAL A 133 -15.62 9.12 -15.44
C VAL A 133 -16.69 8.17 -14.92
N GLU A 134 -16.31 6.89 -14.73
CA GLU A 134 -17.13 5.85 -14.11
C GLU A 134 -16.57 5.53 -12.70
N PHE A 135 -17.47 5.23 -11.76
CA PHE A 135 -17.13 5.12 -10.35
C PHE A 135 -17.68 3.83 -9.71
N GLY A 136 -16.96 3.24 -8.76
CA GLY A 136 -17.45 2.21 -7.84
C GLY A 136 -17.05 0.77 -8.16
N ILE A 137 -16.42 0.49 -9.30
CA ILE A 137 -16.00 -0.89 -9.64
C ILE A 137 -14.87 -1.35 -8.72
N CYS A 138 -15.08 -2.45 -7.97
CA CYS A 138 -14.15 -3.00 -6.96
C CYS A 138 -13.84 -2.02 -5.82
N GLN A 139 -14.83 -1.20 -5.40
CA GLN A 139 -14.65 -0.25 -4.31
C GLN A 139 -14.22 -0.93 -2.99
N PRO A 140 -14.84 -2.02 -2.51
CA PRO A 140 -14.43 -2.67 -1.25
C PRO A 140 -12.97 -3.12 -1.25
N GLU A 141 -12.48 -3.63 -2.37
CA GLU A 141 -11.11 -4.09 -2.52
C GLU A 141 -10.12 -2.90 -2.52
N ALA A 142 -10.48 -1.79 -3.17
CA ALA A 142 -9.67 -0.57 -3.19
C ALA A 142 -9.58 0.08 -1.80
N ASP A 143 -10.70 0.18 -1.09
CA ASP A 143 -10.76 0.69 0.29
C ASP A 143 -9.94 -0.18 1.24
N GLN A 144 -10.07 -1.50 1.12
CA GLN A 144 -9.29 -2.45 1.90
C GLN A 144 -7.78 -2.34 1.63
N LEU A 145 -7.37 -2.11 0.39
CA LEU A 145 -5.97 -1.97 0.02
C LEU A 145 -5.35 -0.73 0.67
N ASN A 146 -6.03 0.41 0.63
CA ASN A 146 -5.54 1.69 1.15
C ASN A 146 -6.06 2.04 2.55
N ARG A 147 -6.64 1.07 3.30
CA ARG A 147 -7.23 1.32 4.63
C ARG A 147 -6.29 2.02 5.62
N GLY A 148 -4.97 1.76 5.52
CA GLY A 148 -3.97 2.43 6.35
C GLY A 148 -3.79 3.91 5.99
N PHE A 149 -3.81 4.22 4.70
CA PHE A 149 -3.81 5.60 4.20
C PHE A 149 -5.09 6.34 4.62
N PHE A 150 -6.25 5.72 4.46
CA PHE A 150 -7.54 6.30 4.85
C PHE A 150 -7.61 6.55 6.36
N SER A 151 -7.21 5.58 7.19
CA SER A 151 -7.15 5.75 8.65
C SER A 151 -6.28 6.95 9.07
N ARG A 152 -5.14 7.16 8.39
CA ARG A 152 -4.27 8.29 8.66
C ARG A 152 -4.90 9.62 8.26
N VAL A 153 -5.55 9.68 7.09
CA VAL A 153 -6.13 10.93 6.57
C VAL A 153 -7.39 11.31 7.33
N GLU A 154 -8.30 10.36 7.52
CA GLU A 154 -9.62 10.62 8.13
C GLU A 154 -9.57 10.67 9.65
N LEU A 155 -8.78 9.80 10.27
CA LEU A 155 -8.76 9.60 11.72
C LEU A 155 -7.48 10.11 12.40
N SER A 156 -6.52 10.63 11.62
CA SER A 156 -5.20 11.10 12.11
C SER A 156 -4.46 10.07 12.96
N ARG A 157 -4.64 8.77 12.67
CA ARG A 157 -3.99 7.67 13.39
C ARG A 157 -3.56 6.56 12.45
N PRO A 158 -2.49 5.80 12.79
CA PRO A 158 -2.07 4.65 11.99
C PRO A 158 -3.08 3.50 12.12
N MET A 159 -3.15 2.68 11.08
CA MET A 159 -3.80 1.39 11.15
C MET A 159 -2.87 0.36 11.82
N PHE A 160 -3.40 -0.43 12.73
CA PHE A 160 -2.68 -1.54 13.36
C PHE A 160 -3.19 -2.88 12.86
N THR A 161 -2.26 -3.76 12.50
CA THR A 161 -2.52 -5.17 12.21
C THR A 161 -1.86 -6.02 13.30
N LEU A 162 -2.65 -6.73 14.11
CA LEU A 162 -2.14 -7.65 15.11
C LEU A 162 -1.82 -9.00 14.46
N LYS A 163 -0.54 -9.44 14.55
CA LYS A 163 -0.10 -10.77 14.16
C LYS A 163 0.25 -11.59 15.39
N ILE A 164 -0.43 -12.70 15.59
CA ILE A 164 -0.17 -13.65 16.67
C ILE A 164 0.18 -15.01 16.06
N ALA A 165 1.11 -15.75 16.68
CA ALA A 165 1.32 -17.17 16.41
C ALA A 165 0.96 -17.95 17.68
N THR A 166 -0.02 -18.84 17.60
CA THR A 166 -0.51 -19.64 18.74
C THR A 166 -0.62 -21.09 18.37
N THR A 167 -0.55 -21.94 19.36
CA THR A 167 -1.01 -23.33 19.30
C THR A 167 -2.53 -23.38 19.18
N LEU A 168 -3.10 -24.56 18.95
CA LEU A 168 -4.55 -24.76 18.84
C LEU A 168 -5.30 -24.37 20.13
N ASP A 169 -4.67 -24.56 21.28
CA ASP A 169 -5.18 -24.16 22.61
C ASP A 169 -4.82 -22.70 23.00
N GLY A 170 -4.35 -21.90 22.02
CA GLY A 170 -4.13 -20.46 22.19
C GLY A 170 -2.86 -20.08 22.93
N LYS A 171 -1.88 -20.98 23.09
CA LYS A 171 -0.61 -20.69 23.77
C LYS A 171 0.42 -20.13 22.79
N ILE A 172 1.24 -19.18 23.25
CA ILE A 172 2.33 -18.55 22.47
C ILE A 172 3.70 -19.20 22.73
N ALA A 173 3.81 -20.02 23.75
CA ALA A 173 4.99 -20.79 24.15
C ALA A 173 4.59 -21.96 25.05
N THR A 174 5.51 -22.92 25.25
CA THR A 174 5.41 -23.94 26.28
C THR A 174 5.55 -23.34 27.67
N GLN A 175 5.32 -24.13 28.73
CA GLN A 175 5.55 -23.69 30.11
C GLN A 175 7.03 -23.36 30.37
N SER A 176 7.97 -24.01 29.68
CA SER A 176 9.41 -23.71 29.70
C SER A 176 9.82 -22.49 28.90
N GLY A 177 8.88 -21.82 28.19
CA GLY A 177 9.16 -20.65 27.35
C GLY A 177 9.57 -20.98 25.91
N GLU A 178 9.60 -22.25 25.51
CA GLU A 178 9.94 -22.65 24.15
C GLU A 178 8.80 -22.29 23.18
N SER A 179 9.11 -21.53 22.10
CA SER A 179 8.13 -21.04 21.13
C SER A 179 8.44 -21.41 19.67
N GLN A 180 9.54 -22.09 19.40
CA GLN A 180 10.00 -22.43 18.05
C GLN A 180 9.82 -23.92 17.77
N TRP A 181 9.04 -24.36 16.76
CA TRP A 181 8.21 -23.53 15.87
C TRP A 181 6.74 -23.89 16.05
N ILE A 182 5.92 -22.93 16.46
CA ILE A 182 4.47 -23.16 16.60
C ILE A 182 3.80 -23.26 15.22
N THR A 183 4.31 -22.51 14.24
CA THR A 183 3.72 -22.42 12.90
C THR A 183 4.66 -22.93 11.83
N GLY A 184 4.09 -23.58 10.79
CA GLY A 184 4.84 -24.10 9.64
C GLY A 184 5.43 -22.99 8.76
N GLU A 185 6.23 -23.40 7.78
CA GLU A 185 6.97 -22.49 6.89
C GLU A 185 6.05 -21.54 6.12
N MET A 186 4.93 -22.02 5.58
CA MET A 186 3.97 -21.21 4.83
C MET A 186 3.39 -20.08 5.68
N ALA A 187 3.04 -20.35 6.94
CA ALA A 187 2.55 -19.34 7.87
C ALA A 187 3.65 -18.30 8.19
N ARG A 188 4.89 -18.73 8.37
CA ARG A 188 6.03 -17.81 8.55
C ARG A 188 6.28 -16.94 7.31
N ARG A 189 6.17 -17.49 6.10
CA ARG A 189 6.22 -16.71 4.85
C ARG A 189 5.11 -15.66 4.78
N THR A 190 3.89 -16.02 5.22
CA THR A 190 2.78 -15.06 5.32
C THR A 190 3.08 -13.94 6.31
N ALA A 191 3.69 -14.24 7.47
CA ALA A 191 4.15 -13.21 8.41
C ALA A 191 5.19 -12.27 7.79
N HIS A 192 6.09 -12.77 6.93
CA HIS A 192 7.00 -11.93 6.17
C HIS A 192 6.30 -11.07 5.12
N ARG A 193 5.23 -11.57 4.46
CA ARG A 193 4.40 -10.73 3.57
C ARG A 193 3.73 -9.59 4.32
N LEU A 194 3.20 -9.85 5.53
CA LEU A 194 2.66 -8.78 6.38
C LEU A 194 3.72 -7.73 6.69
N ARG A 195 4.95 -8.12 7.04
CA ARG A 195 6.05 -7.17 7.22
C ARG A 195 6.34 -6.37 5.94
N ALA A 196 6.27 -7.03 4.78
CA ALA A 196 6.51 -6.37 3.50
C ALA A 196 5.45 -5.34 3.12
N SER A 197 4.21 -5.54 3.53
CA SER A 197 3.06 -4.67 3.18
C SER A 197 2.74 -3.59 4.21
N HIS A 198 3.51 -3.47 5.30
CA HIS A 198 3.34 -2.44 6.32
C HIS A 198 4.58 -1.55 6.40
N ASP A 199 4.38 -0.29 6.77
CA ASP A 199 5.46 0.70 6.88
C ASP A 199 6.34 0.46 8.12
N ALA A 200 5.79 -0.19 9.15
CA ALA A 200 6.49 -0.49 10.39
C ALA A 200 6.13 -1.87 10.97
N VAL A 201 7.07 -2.45 11.71
CA VAL A 201 6.86 -3.63 12.57
C VAL A 201 7.09 -3.21 14.01
N MET A 202 6.09 -3.43 14.87
CA MET A 202 6.14 -3.02 16.27
C MET A 202 6.09 -4.24 17.21
N ILE A 203 6.94 -4.22 18.24
CA ILE A 203 6.96 -5.21 19.34
C ILE A 203 7.11 -4.53 20.70
N GLY A 204 6.75 -5.25 21.76
CA GLY A 204 7.10 -4.86 23.14
C GLY A 204 8.52 -5.27 23.52
N SER A 205 9.07 -4.64 24.56
CA SER A 205 10.40 -4.96 25.09
C SER A 205 10.53 -6.40 25.58
N GLY A 206 9.45 -7.02 26.07
CA GLY A 206 9.48 -8.45 26.45
C GLY A 206 9.88 -9.35 25.28
N THR A 207 9.26 -9.18 24.12
CA THR A 207 9.62 -9.90 22.89
C THR A 207 11.03 -9.55 22.41
N ALA A 208 11.38 -8.25 22.47
CA ALA A 208 12.71 -7.80 22.06
C ALA A 208 13.84 -8.46 22.88
N LEU A 209 13.64 -8.58 24.18
CA LEU A 209 14.61 -9.20 25.09
C LEU A 209 14.66 -10.73 24.96
N ALA A 210 13.49 -11.38 24.82
CA ALA A 210 13.43 -12.84 24.77
C ALA A 210 13.96 -13.40 23.43
N ASP A 211 13.60 -12.76 22.31
CA ASP A 211 13.84 -13.30 20.96
C ASP A 211 15.04 -12.66 20.25
N ASN A 212 15.53 -11.50 20.74
CA ASN A 212 16.54 -10.68 20.06
C ASN A 212 16.35 -10.62 18.53
N PRO A 213 15.15 -10.22 18.05
CA PRO A 213 14.78 -10.39 16.65
C PRO A 213 15.35 -9.29 15.75
N ALA A 214 15.60 -9.61 14.48
CA ALA A 214 15.94 -8.61 13.48
C ALA A 214 14.74 -7.80 12.98
N LEU A 215 13.50 -8.33 13.04
CA LEU A 215 12.24 -7.77 12.53
C LEU A 215 12.23 -7.43 11.03
N THR A 216 13.17 -7.92 10.28
CA THR A 216 13.27 -7.70 8.83
C THR A 216 12.37 -8.65 8.04
N CYS A 217 12.00 -8.24 6.81
CA CYS A 217 11.41 -9.14 5.83
C CYS A 217 12.52 -9.94 5.15
N ARG A 218 12.41 -11.28 5.14
CA ARG A 218 13.38 -12.19 4.55
C ARG A 218 12.87 -12.86 3.26
N LEU A 219 11.85 -12.28 2.64
CA LEU A 219 11.40 -12.74 1.32
C LEU A 219 12.37 -12.24 0.25
N PRO A 220 12.70 -13.08 -0.76
CA PRO A 220 13.56 -12.67 -1.86
C PRO A 220 13.05 -11.42 -2.58
N GLY A 221 13.94 -10.50 -2.92
CA GLY A 221 13.63 -9.29 -3.68
C GLY A 221 12.97 -8.16 -2.87
N ILE A 222 12.84 -8.31 -1.54
CA ILE A 222 12.24 -7.28 -0.68
C ILE A 222 13.35 -6.52 0.08
N SER A 223 13.48 -5.20 -0.19
CA SER A 223 14.32 -4.31 0.62
C SER A 223 13.68 -4.00 1.97
N ASN A 224 14.51 -3.82 2.99
CA ASN A 224 14.10 -3.44 4.34
C ASN A 224 14.47 -1.99 4.72
N GLU A 225 15.19 -1.28 3.89
CA GLU A 225 15.79 0.04 4.20
C GLU A 225 14.76 1.09 4.63
N ARG A 226 13.53 0.99 4.14
CA ARG A 226 12.46 1.98 4.41
C ARG A 226 11.50 1.56 5.51
N ARG A 227 11.63 0.32 6.04
CA ARG A 227 10.72 -0.21 7.06
C ARG A 227 11.18 0.18 8.44
N GLN A 228 10.29 0.80 9.18
CA GLN A 228 10.55 1.14 10.57
C GLN A 228 10.41 -0.10 11.47
N ARG A 229 11.31 -0.23 12.42
CA ARG A 229 11.21 -1.18 13.52
C ARG A 229 10.90 -0.40 14.77
N ILE A 230 9.81 -0.74 15.45
CA ILE A 230 9.34 0.00 16.62
C ILE A 230 9.37 -0.90 17.84
N VAL A 231 9.96 -0.42 18.92
CA VAL A 231 9.99 -1.12 20.21
C VAL A 231 9.32 -0.26 21.28
N LEU A 232 8.30 -0.82 21.93
CA LEU A 232 7.71 -0.21 23.12
C LEU A 232 8.51 -0.65 24.36
N ASP A 233 9.46 0.18 24.79
CA ASP A 233 10.36 -0.09 25.90
C ASP A 233 10.34 1.02 26.93
N GLY A 234 9.27 1.08 27.72
CA GLY A 234 9.04 2.13 28.70
C GLY A 234 10.17 2.30 29.75
N ARG A 235 11.04 1.30 29.94
CA ARG A 235 12.15 1.33 30.92
C ARG A 235 13.52 1.37 30.27
N LEU A 236 13.60 1.49 28.96
CA LEU A 236 14.84 1.51 28.15
C LEU A 236 15.79 0.34 28.51
N ARG A 237 15.27 -0.89 28.44
CA ARG A 237 16.00 -2.12 28.80
C ARG A 237 16.68 -2.81 27.62
N LEU A 238 16.39 -2.35 26.38
CA LEU A 238 16.95 -2.95 25.18
C LEU A 238 18.47 -2.82 25.19
N PRO A 239 19.24 -3.94 25.12
CA PRO A 239 20.70 -3.89 25.12
C PRO A 239 21.24 -3.23 23.83
N MET A 240 22.37 -2.53 23.94
CA MET A 240 23.05 -1.92 22.80
C MET A 240 23.53 -2.95 21.78
N GLU A 241 23.84 -4.17 22.24
CA GLU A 241 24.29 -5.30 21.42
C GLU A 241 23.13 -6.06 20.76
N SER A 242 21.87 -5.68 21.03
CA SER A 242 20.71 -6.33 20.42
C SER A 242 20.73 -6.16 18.91
N ASN A 243 20.24 -7.16 18.17
CA ASN A 243 20.15 -7.13 16.71
C ASN A 243 19.44 -5.87 16.19
N LEU A 244 18.47 -5.35 16.94
CA LEU A 244 17.73 -4.15 16.57
C LEU A 244 18.61 -2.91 16.60
N VAL A 245 19.41 -2.73 17.66
CA VAL A 245 20.30 -1.57 17.83
C VAL A 245 21.54 -1.72 16.95
N ALA A 246 22.17 -2.88 16.95
CA ALA A 246 23.40 -3.15 16.17
C ALA A 246 23.23 -2.98 14.64
N THR A 247 21.99 -3.03 14.14
CA THR A 247 21.68 -2.86 12.71
C THR A 247 20.85 -1.61 12.41
N ALA A 248 20.82 -0.63 13.33
CA ALA A 248 19.99 0.57 13.20
C ALA A 248 20.44 1.50 12.07
N ASP A 249 21.71 1.42 11.69
CA ASP A 249 22.29 2.12 10.54
C ASP A 249 21.75 1.64 9.18
N LYS A 250 21.35 0.37 9.10
CA LYS A 250 20.82 -0.26 7.87
C LYS A 250 19.30 -0.27 7.81
N VAL A 251 18.67 -0.57 8.95
CA VAL A 251 17.21 -0.62 9.07
C VAL A 251 16.83 0.20 10.30
N PRO A 252 16.13 1.35 10.13
CA PRO A 252 15.82 2.24 11.24
C PRO A 252 15.08 1.57 12.38
N VAL A 253 15.39 1.96 13.61
CA VAL A 253 14.66 1.54 14.82
C VAL A 253 14.24 2.77 15.62
N THR A 254 13.00 2.77 16.07
CA THR A 254 12.44 3.78 16.97
C THR A 254 12.05 3.12 18.29
N ILE A 255 12.54 3.64 19.39
CA ILE A 255 12.22 3.14 20.73
C ILE A 255 11.33 4.15 21.44
N PHE A 256 10.14 3.72 21.83
CA PHE A 256 9.24 4.52 22.67
C PHE A 256 9.49 4.18 24.13
N THR A 257 9.90 5.18 24.90
CA THR A 257 10.17 5.04 26.32
C THR A 257 9.32 6.03 27.15
N LEU A 258 9.09 5.72 28.41
CA LEU A 258 8.48 6.68 29.33
C LEU A 258 9.48 7.82 29.62
N PRO A 259 8.98 9.01 29.97
CA PRO A 259 9.85 10.09 30.46
C PRO A 259 10.63 9.56 31.67
N GLY A 260 11.94 9.49 31.53
CA GLY A 260 12.84 9.06 32.62
C GLY A 260 13.61 10.26 33.16
N ASP A 261 14.15 10.14 34.36
CA ASP A 261 15.12 11.11 34.86
C ASP A 261 16.28 11.22 33.86
N LYS A 262 16.64 12.45 33.53
CA LYS A 262 17.72 12.80 32.56
C LYS A 262 19.12 12.35 33.01
N LYS A 263 19.22 11.35 33.92
CA LYS A 263 20.45 10.84 34.51
C LYS A 263 20.66 9.36 34.16
N LYS A 264 20.51 8.98 32.89
CA LYS A 264 21.07 7.72 32.40
C LYS A 264 21.69 7.91 31.02
#